data_5c579dde192f7586bd91d5de8f210949
#
_entry.id   5c579dde192f7586bd91d5de8f210949
#
_cell.length_a   1.000
_cell.length_b   1.000
_cell.length_c   1.000
_cell.angle_alpha   90.00
_cell.angle_beta   90.00
_cell.angle_gamma   90.00
#
_symmetry.space_group_name_H-M   'P 1'
#
loop_
_entity.id
_entity.type
_entity.pdbx_description
1 polymer ?
#
loop_
_entity_poly.entity_id
_entity_poly.type
_entity_poly.pdbx_seq_one_letter_code
_entity_poly.pdbx_strand_id
1 'polypeptide(L)'
;MDAAVIAIWVLRLVFLALLYGFLYFVVRALVRDLRAAAREPTRELGRLIVVASPKGEPAVGATFALDAITSLGRDVNNSIVLDDDFASASHAALTYRGRAWYVEDLGSTNGTFVNGSRVDGLSPIAFGDEVQLGQVRLRLERARS
;
A
#
# COMPACT_ATOMS: atom_id res chain seq x y z
N MET A 1 -61.83 18.31 -6.18
CA MET A 1 -60.45 18.76 -6.35
C MET A 1 -60.29 19.31 -7.76
N ASP A 2 -59.84 20.52 -7.87
CA ASP A 2 -59.69 21.16 -9.18
C ASP A 2 -58.59 20.49 -9.96
N ALA A 3 -58.82 20.33 -11.29
CA ALA A 3 -57.85 19.71 -12.18
C ALA A 3 -56.45 20.34 -12.10
N ALA A 4 -56.38 21.64 -11.79
CA ALA A 4 -55.13 22.37 -11.57
C ALA A 4 -54.37 21.84 -10.33
N VAL A 5 -55.06 21.51 -9.25
CA VAL A 5 -54.46 20.97 -8.02
C VAL A 5 -53.86 19.60 -8.27
N ILE A 6 -54.59 18.75 -8.99
CA ILE A 6 -54.14 17.40 -9.38
C ILE A 6 -52.88 17.54 -10.25
N ALA A 7 -52.89 18.41 -11.24
CA ALA A 7 -51.74 18.64 -12.11
C ALA A 7 -50.48 19.10 -11.36
N ILE A 8 -50.62 19.94 -10.38
CA ILE A 8 -49.51 20.41 -9.53
C ILE A 8 -48.94 19.22 -8.71
N TRP A 9 -49.79 18.39 -8.14
CA TRP A 9 -49.34 17.24 -7.39
C TRP A 9 -48.63 16.20 -8.26
N VAL A 10 -49.17 15.94 -9.45
CA VAL A 10 -48.55 15.03 -10.44
C VAL A 10 -47.18 15.58 -10.84
N LEU A 11 -47.09 16.88 -11.16
CA LEU A 11 -45.83 17.51 -11.52
C LEU A 11 -44.77 17.41 -10.39
N ARG A 12 -45.19 17.65 -9.13
CA ARG A 12 -44.30 17.46 -7.95
C ARG A 12 -43.80 16.04 -7.81
N LEU A 13 -44.67 15.06 -7.97
CA LEU A 13 -44.28 13.65 -7.88
C LEU A 13 -43.30 13.26 -8.99
N VAL A 14 -43.56 13.70 -10.23
CA VAL A 14 -42.66 13.47 -11.36
C VAL A 14 -41.30 14.13 -11.11
N PHE A 15 -41.31 15.38 -10.64
CA PHE A 15 -40.08 16.10 -10.29
C PHE A 15 -39.28 15.37 -9.22
N LEU A 16 -39.92 14.94 -8.14
CA LEU A 16 -39.28 14.19 -7.04
C LEU A 16 -38.72 12.85 -7.54
N ALA A 17 -39.47 12.13 -8.38
CA ALA A 17 -39.01 10.86 -8.96
C ALA A 17 -37.76 11.06 -9.82
N LEU A 18 -37.73 12.11 -10.65
CA LEU A 18 -36.57 12.46 -11.46
C LEU A 18 -35.38 12.89 -10.60
N LEU A 19 -35.62 13.70 -9.57
CA LEU A 19 -34.59 14.17 -8.64
C LEU A 19 -33.94 12.99 -7.89
N TYR A 20 -34.74 12.11 -7.29
CA TYR A 20 -34.23 10.95 -6.58
C TYR A 20 -33.60 9.92 -7.51
N GLY A 21 -34.14 9.73 -8.71
CA GLY A 21 -33.54 8.90 -9.75
C GLY A 21 -32.15 9.41 -10.18
N PHE A 22 -32.03 10.72 -10.39
CA PHE A 22 -30.76 11.36 -10.69
C PHE A 22 -29.76 11.20 -9.53
N LEU A 23 -30.19 11.49 -8.30
CA LEU A 23 -29.36 11.35 -7.11
C LEU A 23 -28.88 9.91 -6.93
N TYR A 24 -29.78 8.93 -7.10
CA TYR A 24 -29.41 7.51 -7.06
C TYR A 24 -28.36 7.17 -8.12
N PHE A 25 -28.53 7.67 -9.35
CA PHE A 25 -27.57 7.45 -10.42
C PHE A 25 -26.20 8.04 -10.10
N VAL A 26 -26.16 9.26 -9.57
CA VAL A 26 -24.91 9.94 -9.17
C VAL A 26 -24.20 9.17 -8.05
N VAL A 27 -24.94 8.80 -7.00
CA VAL A 27 -24.38 8.04 -5.87
C VAL A 27 -23.86 6.68 -6.35
N ARG A 28 -24.62 6.00 -7.20
CA ARG A 28 -24.19 4.72 -7.77
C ARG A 28 -22.93 4.85 -8.63
N ALA A 29 -22.84 5.89 -9.45
CA ALA A 29 -21.64 6.18 -10.25
C ALA A 29 -20.44 6.45 -9.36
N LEU A 30 -20.60 7.31 -8.34
CA LEU A 30 -19.55 7.64 -7.40
C LEU A 30 -19.05 6.40 -6.62
N VAL A 31 -19.98 5.58 -6.12
CA VAL A 31 -19.61 4.32 -5.42
C VAL A 31 -18.90 3.36 -6.36
N ARG A 32 -19.31 3.32 -7.64
CA ARG A 32 -18.64 2.47 -8.64
C ARG A 32 -17.20 2.94 -8.89
N ASP A 33 -17.02 4.25 -9.04
CA ASP A 33 -15.69 4.84 -9.28
C ASP A 33 -14.77 4.68 -8.07
N LEU A 34 -15.28 4.87 -6.85
CA LEU A 34 -14.54 4.59 -5.61
C LEU A 34 -14.16 3.12 -5.49
N ARG A 35 -15.06 2.20 -5.85
CA ARG A 35 -14.76 0.76 -5.85
C ARG A 35 -13.79 0.36 -6.96
N ALA A 36 -13.82 1.05 -8.09
CA ALA A 36 -12.86 0.82 -9.17
C ALA A 36 -11.46 1.32 -8.77
N ALA A 37 -11.38 2.50 -8.14
CA ALA A 37 -10.13 3.03 -7.61
C ALA A 37 -9.55 2.14 -6.47
N ALA A 38 -10.42 1.59 -5.60
CA ALA A 38 -10.02 0.63 -4.57
C ALA A 38 -9.67 -0.77 -5.13
N ARG A 39 -10.07 -1.06 -6.38
CA ARG A 39 -9.80 -2.31 -7.10
C ARG A 39 -8.77 -2.17 -8.21
N GLU A 40 -8.13 -1.02 -8.37
CA GLU A 40 -6.92 -1.03 -9.17
C GLU A 40 -6.04 -2.13 -8.54
N PRO A 41 -5.76 -3.22 -9.26
CA PRO A 41 -4.75 -4.15 -8.78
C PRO A 41 -3.53 -3.26 -8.63
N THR A 42 -3.11 -3.05 -7.38
CA THR A 42 -1.77 -2.53 -7.10
C THR A 42 -0.90 -3.42 -7.97
N ARG A 43 -0.43 -2.91 -9.09
CA ARG A 43 0.57 -3.64 -9.88
C ARG A 43 1.65 -3.91 -8.88
N GLU A 44 1.73 -5.15 -8.45
CA GLU A 44 2.81 -5.56 -7.56
C GLU A 44 4.09 -5.13 -8.25
N LEU A 45 4.64 -4.03 -7.78
CA LEU A 45 5.86 -3.46 -8.36
C LEU A 45 7.06 -4.35 -8.04
N GLY A 46 6.92 -5.17 -7.00
CA GLY A 46 7.87 -6.13 -6.50
C GLY A 46 7.34 -6.80 -5.25
N ARG A 47 8.11 -7.70 -4.70
CA ARG A 47 7.83 -8.34 -3.42
C ARG A 47 9.12 -8.53 -2.62
N LEU A 48 9.00 -8.54 -1.30
CA LEU A 48 10.06 -8.95 -0.40
C LEU A 48 9.79 -10.35 0.11
N ILE A 49 10.83 -11.18 0.11
CA ILE A 49 10.81 -12.52 0.72
C ILE A 49 11.71 -12.52 1.93
N VAL A 50 11.23 -13.04 3.03
CA VAL A 50 12.01 -13.20 4.26
C VAL A 50 13.02 -14.33 4.07
N VAL A 51 14.30 -13.98 4.09
CA VAL A 51 15.41 -14.93 3.95
C VAL A 51 15.90 -15.41 5.32
N ALA A 52 15.94 -14.51 6.29
CA ALA A 52 16.31 -14.84 7.66
C ALA A 52 15.52 -13.97 8.64
N SER A 53 15.04 -14.62 9.69
CA SER A 53 14.32 -13.98 10.80
C SER A 53 14.55 -14.83 12.06
N PRO A 54 15.51 -14.45 12.92
CA PRO A 54 15.90 -15.26 14.08
C PRO A 54 14.78 -15.49 15.09
N LYS A 55 13.88 -14.52 15.27
CA LYS A 55 12.70 -14.67 16.13
C LYS A 55 11.53 -15.39 15.45
N GLY A 56 11.60 -15.62 14.13
CA GLY A 56 10.55 -16.28 13.36
C GLY A 56 9.38 -15.41 12.97
N GLU A 57 9.40 -14.11 13.26
CA GLU A 57 8.39 -13.14 12.82
C GLU A 57 9.06 -11.89 12.20
N PRO A 58 8.80 -11.65 10.92
CA PRO A 58 8.00 -12.45 9.99
C PRO A 58 8.68 -13.82 9.70
N ALA A 59 7.87 -14.85 9.43
CA ALA A 59 8.39 -16.19 9.18
C ALA A 59 9.29 -16.23 7.94
N VAL A 60 10.35 -17.03 7.97
CA VAL A 60 11.22 -17.28 6.81
C VAL A 60 10.39 -17.85 5.67
N GLY A 61 10.55 -17.29 4.47
CA GLY A 61 9.75 -17.60 3.29
C GLY A 61 8.45 -16.81 3.17
N ALA A 62 8.06 -16.03 4.19
CA ALA A 62 6.95 -15.11 4.07
C ALA A 62 7.22 -14.08 2.96
N THR A 63 6.17 -13.71 2.24
CA THR A 63 6.25 -12.81 1.09
C THR A 63 5.34 -11.61 1.30
N PHE A 64 5.88 -10.44 1.08
CA PHE A 64 5.17 -9.16 1.17
C PHE A 64 5.14 -8.49 -0.19
N ALA A 65 3.95 -8.21 -0.71
CA ALA A 65 3.78 -7.36 -1.89
C ALA A 65 4.22 -5.94 -1.56
N LEU A 66 4.89 -5.27 -2.49
CA LEU A 66 5.40 -3.92 -2.31
C LEU A 66 4.53 -2.91 -3.02
N ASP A 67 4.17 -1.88 -2.30
CA ASP A 67 3.63 -0.63 -2.84
C ASP A 67 4.77 0.30 -3.30
N ALA A 68 4.40 1.39 -3.97
CA ALA A 68 5.37 2.38 -4.44
C ALA A 68 6.22 2.97 -3.30
N ILE A 69 5.69 3.01 -2.09
CA ILE A 69 6.39 3.37 -0.86
C ILE A 69 6.01 2.33 0.20
N THR A 70 6.99 1.64 0.72
CA THR A 70 6.82 0.60 1.73
C THR A 70 7.75 0.88 2.91
N SER A 71 7.18 1.11 4.09
CA SER A 71 7.94 1.31 5.33
C SER A 71 8.19 -0.01 6.05
N LEU A 72 9.37 -0.13 6.66
CA LEU A 72 9.78 -1.30 7.42
C LEU A 72 10.29 -0.88 8.80
N GLY A 73 9.92 -1.62 9.82
CA GLY A 73 10.37 -1.38 11.18
C GLY A 73 9.60 -2.18 12.21
N ARG A 74 9.93 -1.98 13.47
CA ARG A 74 9.32 -2.72 14.58
C ARG A 74 7.93 -2.21 14.96
N ASP A 75 7.63 -0.93 14.69
CA ASP A 75 6.33 -0.36 15.01
C ASP A 75 5.23 -0.95 14.11
N VAL A 76 4.05 -1.18 14.70
CA VAL A 76 2.87 -1.74 14.01
C VAL A 76 2.32 -0.84 12.90
N ASN A 77 2.69 0.43 12.87
CA ASN A 77 2.28 1.37 11.83
C ASN A 77 3.10 1.24 10.53
N ASN A 78 4.15 0.42 10.52
CA ASN A 78 4.89 0.16 9.29
C ASN A 78 4.10 -0.75 8.34
N SER A 79 4.38 -0.62 7.05
CA SER A 79 3.81 -1.51 6.02
C SER A 79 4.25 -2.96 6.23
N ILE A 80 5.51 -3.16 6.65
CA ILE A 80 6.06 -4.46 7.04
C ILE A 80 6.60 -4.35 8.46
N VAL A 81 6.00 -5.09 9.37
CA VAL A 81 6.40 -5.12 10.77
C VAL A 81 7.44 -6.20 11.00
N LEU A 82 8.55 -5.82 11.63
CA LEU A 82 9.67 -6.71 11.95
C LEU A 82 9.71 -6.92 13.48
N ASP A 83 9.43 -8.12 13.95
CA ASP A 83 9.63 -8.45 15.35
C ASP A 83 11.09 -8.79 15.62
N ASP A 84 11.89 -7.74 15.71
CA ASP A 84 13.33 -7.83 15.99
C ASP A 84 13.75 -6.68 16.90
N ASP A 85 14.42 -7.03 18.01
CA ASP A 85 14.89 -6.05 18.99
C ASP A 85 15.98 -5.11 18.42
N PHE A 86 16.66 -5.54 17.36
CA PHE A 86 17.68 -4.76 16.66
C PHE A 86 17.09 -3.91 15.53
N ALA A 87 15.81 -4.06 15.21
CA ALA A 87 15.11 -3.17 14.30
C ALA A 87 14.56 -1.95 15.04
N SER A 88 14.74 -0.78 14.47
CA SER A 88 14.16 0.46 14.99
C SER A 88 12.66 0.52 14.70
N ALA A 89 11.91 1.33 15.46
CA ALA A 89 10.47 1.51 15.26
C ALA A 89 10.13 1.89 13.82
N SER A 90 10.78 2.91 13.27
CA SER A 90 10.81 3.22 11.83
C SER A 90 12.23 3.02 11.38
N HIS A 91 12.52 1.95 10.66
CA HIS A 91 13.90 1.54 10.37
C HIS A 91 14.34 1.96 8.98
N ALA A 92 13.59 1.59 7.96
CA ALA A 92 13.90 1.90 6.58
C ALA A 92 12.63 2.06 5.73
N ALA A 93 12.78 2.67 4.57
CA ALA A 93 11.74 2.74 3.55
C ALA A 93 12.27 2.25 2.20
N LEU A 94 11.42 1.52 1.50
CA LEU A 94 11.61 1.15 0.10
C LEU A 94 10.72 2.05 -0.76
N THR A 95 11.30 2.63 -1.80
CA THR A 95 10.58 3.52 -2.71
C THR A 95 10.80 3.09 -4.15
N TYR A 96 9.71 2.96 -4.92
CA TYR A 96 9.76 2.71 -6.36
C TYR A 96 9.52 4.01 -7.12
N ARG A 97 10.51 4.47 -7.86
CA ARG A 97 10.39 5.64 -8.72
C ARG A 97 11.33 5.54 -9.92
N GLY A 98 10.93 6.13 -11.03
CA GLY A 98 11.74 6.10 -12.25
C GLY A 98 12.03 4.69 -12.76
N ARG A 99 11.11 3.72 -12.47
CA ARG A 99 11.24 2.30 -12.81
C ARG A 99 12.38 1.57 -12.09
N ALA A 100 12.84 2.11 -10.97
CA ALA A 100 13.86 1.51 -10.12
C ALA A 100 13.43 1.54 -8.64
N TRP A 101 13.94 0.59 -7.88
CA TRP A 101 13.77 0.52 -6.44
C TRP A 101 14.92 1.23 -5.73
N TYR A 102 14.59 1.87 -4.64
CA TYR A 102 15.53 2.52 -3.74
C TYR A 102 15.22 2.14 -2.30
N VAL A 103 16.26 2.04 -1.50
CA VAL A 103 16.16 1.88 -0.05
C VAL A 103 16.79 3.08 0.65
N GLU A 104 16.18 3.51 1.73
CA GLU A 104 16.66 4.60 2.59
C GLU A 104 16.58 4.18 4.05
N ASP A 105 17.66 4.41 4.79
CA ASP A 105 17.67 4.26 6.24
C ASP A 105 17.04 5.48 6.90
N LEU A 106 16.04 5.27 7.75
CA LEU A 106 15.28 6.35 8.41
C LEU A 106 15.91 6.77 9.76
N GLY A 107 17.23 6.74 9.87
CA GLY A 107 17.93 7.05 11.11
C GLY A 107 17.89 5.89 12.11
N SER A 108 17.98 4.66 11.63
CA SER A 108 17.98 3.48 12.49
C SER A 108 19.19 3.42 13.41
N THR A 109 19.02 2.76 14.56
CA THR A 109 20.11 2.59 15.54
C THR A 109 21.23 1.70 15.02
N ASN A 110 20.89 0.62 14.31
CA ASN A 110 21.86 -0.39 13.87
C ASN A 110 22.22 -0.28 12.38
N GLY A 111 21.55 0.58 11.62
CA GLY A 111 21.75 0.77 10.18
C GLY A 111 21.00 -0.25 9.34
N THR A 112 20.88 0.08 8.06
CA THR A 112 20.33 -0.74 6.99
C THR A 112 21.45 -1.17 6.08
N PHE A 113 21.45 -2.42 5.64
CA PHE A 113 22.50 -2.98 4.79
C PHE A 113 21.88 -3.59 3.53
N VAL A 114 22.56 -3.41 2.40
CA VAL A 114 22.23 -4.07 1.13
C VAL A 114 23.41 -4.94 0.72
N ASN A 115 23.20 -6.23 0.59
CA ASN A 115 24.24 -7.22 0.27
C ASN A 115 25.50 -7.07 1.16
N GLY A 116 25.28 -6.76 2.45
CA GLY A 116 26.34 -6.58 3.44
C GLY A 116 26.97 -5.18 3.48
N SER A 117 26.63 -4.28 2.58
CA SER A 117 27.13 -2.91 2.55
C SER A 117 26.12 -1.96 3.21
N ARG A 118 26.58 -1.10 4.11
CA ARG A 118 25.72 -0.14 4.77
C ARG A 118 25.15 0.87 3.79
N VAL A 119 23.86 1.12 3.91
CA VAL A 119 23.15 2.15 3.14
C VAL A 119 23.51 3.52 3.68
N ASP A 120 23.90 4.41 2.78
CA ASP A 120 24.13 5.83 3.07
C ASP A 120 23.19 6.66 2.19
N GLY A 121 22.17 7.25 2.82
CA GLY A 121 21.09 7.95 2.14
C GLY A 121 20.22 7.06 1.26
N LEU A 122 19.68 7.64 0.21
CA LEU A 122 18.83 6.93 -0.76
C LEU A 122 19.70 6.10 -1.71
N SER A 123 19.66 4.79 -1.57
CA SER A 123 20.52 3.86 -2.33
C SER A 123 19.70 3.01 -3.29
N PRO A 124 20.10 2.86 -4.57
CA PRO A 124 19.41 2.00 -5.52
C PRO A 124 19.59 0.53 -5.14
N ILE A 125 18.53 -0.26 -5.34
CA ILE A 125 18.54 -1.71 -5.17
C ILE A 125 17.92 -2.39 -6.40
N ALA A 126 18.38 -3.61 -6.68
CA ALA A 126 17.91 -4.41 -7.80
C ALA A 126 17.18 -5.67 -7.32
N PHE A 127 16.40 -6.29 -8.21
CA PHE A 127 15.83 -7.59 -7.94
C PHE A 127 16.94 -8.64 -7.71
N GLY A 128 16.80 -9.39 -6.64
CA GLY A 128 17.80 -10.35 -6.15
C GLY A 128 18.65 -9.82 -5.02
N ASP A 129 18.68 -8.51 -4.77
CA ASP A 129 19.41 -7.92 -3.65
C ASP A 129 18.77 -8.25 -2.32
N GLU A 130 19.60 -8.45 -1.29
CA GLU A 130 19.18 -8.67 0.08
C GLU A 130 19.33 -7.39 0.90
N VAL A 131 18.25 -7.01 1.55
CA VAL A 131 18.21 -5.88 2.49
C VAL A 131 18.17 -6.44 3.91
N GLN A 132 19.09 -5.99 4.75
CA GLN A 132 19.16 -6.37 6.15
C GLN A 132 18.80 -5.19 7.05
N LEU A 133 17.86 -5.44 7.96
CA LEU A 133 17.40 -4.51 9.00
C LEU A 133 17.47 -5.25 10.34
N GLY A 134 18.39 -4.81 11.22
CA GLY A 134 18.67 -5.59 12.43
C GLY A 134 19.18 -6.98 12.08
N GLN A 135 18.50 -8.01 12.55
CA GLN A 135 18.82 -9.42 12.26
C GLN A 135 17.95 -10.02 11.14
N VAL A 136 16.93 -9.31 10.69
CA VAL A 136 16.05 -9.74 9.62
C VAL A 136 16.67 -9.43 8.25
N ARG A 137 16.67 -10.42 7.36
CA ARG A 137 17.10 -10.26 5.97
C ARG A 137 15.95 -10.54 5.03
N LEU A 138 15.77 -9.67 4.08
CA LEU A 138 14.69 -9.68 3.08
C LEU A 138 15.31 -9.60 1.69
N ARG A 139 14.81 -10.39 0.75
CA ARG A 139 15.25 -10.32 -0.65
C ARG A 139 14.19 -9.66 -1.51
N LEU A 140 14.62 -8.70 -2.34
CA LEU A 140 13.75 -8.07 -3.32
C LEU A 140 13.58 -8.97 -4.53
N GLU A 141 12.34 -9.33 -4.86
CA GLU A 141 12.00 -10.13 -6.03
C GLU A 141 10.96 -9.45 -6.91
N ARG A 142 10.89 -9.90 -8.17
CA ARG A 142 9.84 -9.45 -9.08
C ARG A 142 8.49 -9.99 -8.61
N ALA A 143 7.44 -9.19 -8.81
CA ALA A 143 6.08 -9.70 -8.67
C ALA A 143 5.87 -10.93 -9.56
N ARG A 144 5.17 -11.93 -9.06
CA ARG A 144 4.72 -13.05 -9.91
C ARG A 144 3.58 -12.53 -10.78
N SER A 145 3.76 -12.61 -12.09
CA SER A 145 2.66 -12.45 -13.05
C SER A 145 1.72 -13.63 -13.01
#